data_72c9fc5a78fb8af78ed51685047b973f
#
_entry.id   72c9fc5a78fb8af78ed51685047b973f
#
_cell.length_a   1.000
_cell.length_b   1.000
_cell.length_c   1.000
_cell.angle_alpha   90.00
_cell.angle_beta   90.00
_cell.angle_gamma   90.00
#
_symmetry.space_group_name_H-M   'P 1'
#
loop_
_entity.id
_entity.type
_entity.pdbx_description
1 polymer ?
#
loop_
_entity_poly.entity_id
_entity_poly.type
_entity_poly.pdbx_seq_one_letter_code
_entity_poly.pdbx_strand_id
1 'polypeptide(L)'
;SQISLGEVLTPLIPLQASALMLGGKQGNIIVKDEGRLPTGSFKARGLALAVSMAHQFGLNHLAIPTNGNAGAAMAAYAKQANLKATVFCPDDTPTVNVQEIQLQGADTFLVNGLINDCGKIVFEGKEKTGWFDVSTLKEPYRMEGKKTMGFELVEQMNWELPDAIFYPTGGGTGLIGMWKAFAELKELGWLKCKLPKMIAVQSTGCAPIVNAFNEGLSHAPLWENASTVASGIRVPAEYDLNLDLFP
;
A
#
# COMPACT_ATOMS: atom_id res chain seq x y z
N SER A 1 12.36 -19.29 -4.23
CA SER A 1 11.21 -19.31 -5.15
C SER A 1 10.22 -18.21 -4.76
N GLN A 2 9.55 -17.62 -5.72
CA GLN A 2 8.51 -16.61 -5.48
C GLN A 2 7.31 -17.26 -4.77
N ILE A 3 6.85 -16.65 -3.70
CA ILE A 3 5.60 -17.02 -3.02
C ILE A 3 4.45 -16.33 -3.74
N SER A 4 3.46 -17.08 -4.22
CA SER A 4 2.34 -16.59 -5.00
C SER A 4 1.01 -17.16 -4.49
N LEU A 5 -0.04 -16.37 -4.58
CA LEU A 5 -1.43 -16.76 -4.33
C LEU A 5 -2.28 -16.72 -5.61
N GLY A 6 -1.63 -16.69 -6.79
CA GLY A 6 -2.30 -16.58 -8.09
C GLY A 6 -2.67 -15.15 -8.43
N GLU A 7 -1.73 -14.23 -8.30
CA GLU A 7 -1.89 -12.83 -8.70
C GLU A 7 -2.30 -12.74 -10.17
N VAL A 8 -3.23 -11.84 -10.45
CA VAL A 8 -3.75 -11.60 -11.80
C VAL A 8 -3.36 -10.21 -12.29
N LEU A 9 -3.31 -10.05 -13.60
CA LEU A 9 -3.26 -8.74 -14.24
C LEU A 9 -4.57 -8.00 -13.94
N THR A 10 -4.50 -6.90 -13.19
CA THR A 10 -5.71 -6.19 -12.75
C THR A 10 -6.32 -5.38 -13.89
N PRO A 11 -7.66 -5.38 -14.06
CA PRO A 11 -8.29 -4.75 -15.21
C PRO A 11 -8.25 -3.22 -15.15
N LEU A 12 -8.24 -2.61 -16.33
CA LEU A 12 -8.54 -1.20 -16.55
C LEU A 12 -10.01 -1.05 -16.94
N ILE A 13 -10.79 -0.37 -16.11
CA ILE A 13 -12.25 -0.20 -16.28
C ILE A 13 -12.55 1.25 -16.67
N PRO A 14 -13.02 1.51 -17.92
CA PRO A 14 -13.39 2.85 -18.32
C PRO A 14 -14.71 3.29 -17.65
N LEU A 15 -14.71 4.46 -17.02
CA LEU A 15 -15.89 5.05 -16.37
C LEU A 15 -16.56 6.09 -17.29
N GLN A 16 -17.29 5.64 -18.30
CA GLN A 16 -17.89 6.51 -19.32
C GLN A 16 -18.88 7.51 -18.76
N ALA A 17 -19.79 7.07 -17.90
CA ALA A 17 -20.81 7.95 -17.32
C ALA A 17 -20.17 9.06 -16.44
N SER A 18 -19.19 8.72 -15.63
CA SER A 18 -18.48 9.69 -14.80
C SER A 18 -17.67 10.69 -15.63
N ALA A 19 -17.04 10.24 -16.71
CA ALA A 19 -16.32 11.12 -17.63
C ALA A 19 -17.26 12.15 -18.27
N LEU A 20 -18.43 11.73 -18.72
CA LEU A 20 -19.44 12.63 -19.31
C LEU A 20 -19.99 13.63 -18.29
N MET A 21 -20.28 13.20 -17.06
CA MET A 21 -20.75 14.10 -15.98
C MET A 21 -19.74 15.19 -15.63
N LEU A 22 -18.46 14.93 -15.79
CA LEU A 22 -17.38 15.90 -15.55
C LEU A 22 -17.01 16.71 -16.81
N GLY A 23 -17.81 16.62 -17.90
CA GLY A 23 -17.55 17.32 -19.15
C GLY A 23 -16.41 16.73 -19.99
N GLY A 24 -15.95 15.54 -19.65
CA GLY A 24 -14.91 14.82 -20.36
C GLY A 24 -15.42 14.08 -21.60
N LYS A 25 -14.47 13.61 -22.42
CA LYS A 25 -14.77 12.72 -23.56
C LYS A 25 -14.89 11.27 -23.06
N GLN A 26 -15.57 10.44 -23.83
CA GLN A 26 -15.67 9.00 -23.55
C GLN A 26 -14.26 8.38 -23.40
N GLY A 27 -14.05 7.64 -22.31
CA GLY A 27 -12.77 6.95 -22.04
C GLY A 27 -11.71 7.77 -21.31
N ASN A 28 -11.99 9.03 -20.94
CA ASN A 28 -11.02 9.88 -20.23
C ASN A 28 -10.81 9.53 -18.74
N ILE A 29 -11.71 8.76 -18.14
CA ILE A 29 -11.58 8.29 -16.74
C ILE A 29 -11.54 6.78 -16.74
N ILE A 30 -10.48 6.23 -16.16
CA ILE A 30 -10.22 4.79 -16.10
C ILE A 30 -9.90 4.43 -14.65
N VAL A 31 -10.48 3.34 -14.15
CA VAL A 31 -10.13 2.75 -12.86
C VAL A 31 -9.27 1.52 -13.08
N LYS A 32 -8.12 1.44 -12.43
CA LYS A 32 -7.37 0.20 -12.27
C LYS A 32 -7.88 -0.53 -11.03
N ASP A 33 -8.60 -1.64 -11.24
CA ASP A 33 -9.31 -2.37 -10.17
C ASP A 33 -8.37 -3.33 -9.43
N GLU A 34 -7.67 -2.83 -8.44
CA GLU A 34 -6.77 -3.61 -7.58
C GLU A 34 -7.51 -4.56 -6.60
N GLY A 35 -8.82 -4.48 -6.53
CA GLY A 35 -9.65 -5.40 -5.75
C GLY A 35 -9.67 -6.84 -6.29
N ARG A 36 -9.13 -7.08 -7.47
CA ARG A 36 -9.02 -8.41 -8.09
C ARG A 36 -7.82 -9.22 -7.61
N LEU A 37 -6.91 -8.59 -6.89
CA LEU A 37 -5.75 -9.28 -6.33
C LEU A 37 -6.12 -10.17 -5.13
N PRO A 38 -5.28 -11.15 -4.78
CA PRO A 38 -5.44 -11.93 -3.56
C PRO A 38 -5.68 -11.04 -2.35
N THR A 39 -6.56 -11.45 -1.44
CA THR A 39 -7.03 -10.67 -0.28
C THR A 39 -7.70 -9.34 -0.64
N GLY A 40 -8.25 -9.22 -1.86
CA GLY A 40 -9.12 -8.13 -2.28
C GLY A 40 -8.48 -6.74 -2.31
N SER A 41 -7.14 -6.63 -2.36
CA SER A 41 -6.49 -5.32 -2.31
C SER A 41 -5.08 -5.29 -2.92
N PHE A 42 -4.64 -4.10 -3.33
CA PHE A 42 -3.28 -3.86 -3.83
C PHE A 42 -2.16 -4.17 -2.81
N LYS A 43 -2.50 -4.45 -1.55
CA LYS A 43 -1.52 -4.83 -0.54
C LYS A 43 -0.80 -6.13 -0.91
N ALA A 44 -1.47 -7.01 -1.65
CA ALA A 44 -0.91 -8.24 -2.19
C ALA A 44 0.42 -8.00 -2.93
N ARG A 45 0.49 -6.99 -3.80
CA ARG A 45 1.70 -6.69 -4.58
C ARG A 45 2.96 -6.53 -3.74
N GLY A 46 2.88 -5.69 -2.71
CA GLY A 46 4.02 -5.45 -1.83
C GLY A 46 4.32 -6.62 -0.93
N LEU A 47 3.28 -7.27 -0.40
CA LEU A 47 3.48 -8.35 0.59
C LEU A 47 3.85 -9.67 -0.07
N ALA A 48 3.48 -9.93 -1.32
CA ALA A 48 4.01 -11.04 -2.09
C ALA A 48 5.55 -10.98 -2.17
N LEU A 49 6.10 -9.81 -2.49
CA LEU A 49 7.56 -9.65 -2.56
C LEU A 49 8.20 -9.65 -1.17
N ALA A 50 7.67 -8.93 -0.20
CA ALA A 50 8.24 -8.87 1.15
C ALA A 50 8.31 -10.25 1.82
N VAL A 51 7.23 -11.04 1.71
CA VAL A 51 7.21 -12.41 2.25
C VAL A 51 8.14 -13.34 1.47
N SER A 52 8.20 -13.22 0.14
CA SER A 52 9.15 -13.99 -0.68
C SER A 52 10.59 -13.72 -0.30
N MET A 53 10.95 -12.47 -0.06
CA MET A 53 12.30 -12.09 0.37
C MET A 53 12.59 -12.54 1.80
N ALA A 54 11.64 -12.40 2.72
CA ALA A 54 11.78 -12.92 4.07
C ALA A 54 12.04 -14.45 4.07
N HIS A 55 11.26 -15.19 3.29
CA HIS A 55 11.47 -16.62 3.11
C HIS A 55 12.86 -16.94 2.51
N GLN A 56 13.29 -16.16 1.50
CA GLN A 56 14.62 -16.35 0.87
C GLN A 56 15.77 -16.09 1.86
N PHE A 57 15.60 -15.16 2.79
CA PHE A 57 16.58 -14.86 3.84
C PHE A 57 16.52 -15.83 5.02
N GLY A 58 15.65 -16.83 4.97
CA GLY A 58 15.50 -17.81 6.05
C GLY A 58 14.81 -17.26 7.29
N LEU A 59 14.09 -16.13 7.17
CA LEU A 59 13.27 -15.60 8.25
C LEU A 59 12.02 -16.47 8.41
N ASN A 60 11.65 -16.75 9.65
CA ASN A 60 10.56 -17.66 9.96
C ASN A 60 9.36 -17.00 10.68
N HIS A 61 9.48 -15.73 11.05
CA HIS A 61 8.45 -15.02 11.78
C HIS A 61 8.35 -13.58 11.31
N LEU A 62 7.16 -13.16 10.91
CA LEU A 62 6.84 -11.81 10.44
C LEU A 62 5.87 -11.13 11.39
N ALA A 63 6.01 -9.80 11.57
CA ALA A 63 5.06 -9.00 12.33
C ALA A 63 4.68 -7.72 11.58
N ILE A 64 3.42 -7.27 11.77
CA ILE A 64 2.89 -6.08 11.12
C ILE A 64 1.82 -5.38 11.97
N PRO A 65 1.84 -4.03 12.07
CA PRO A 65 0.68 -3.26 12.49
C PRO A 65 -0.24 -3.02 11.28
N THR A 66 -1.56 -3.06 11.47
CA THR A 66 -2.50 -2.89 10.36
C THR A 66 -3.86 -2.37 10.77
N ASN A 67 -4.51 -1.60 9.90
CA ASN A 67 -5.95 -1.30 9.94
C ASN A 67 -6.79 -2.31 9.12
N GLY A 68 -6.22 -3.48 8.75
CA GLY A 68 -6.91 -4.56 8.04
C GLY A 68 -6.13 -5.13 6.86
N ASN A 69 -6.27 -4.57 5.67
CA ASN A 69 -5.82 -5.17 4.40
C ASN A 69 -4.34 -5.57 4.33
N ALA A 70 -3.44 -4.83 5.01
CA ALA A 70 -2.02 -5.20 5.00
C ALA A 70 -1.76 -6.45 5.86
N GLY A 71 -2.46 -6.57 6.99
CA GLY A 71 -2.40 -7.76 7.84
C GLY A 71 -2.98 -8.98 7.15
N ALA A 72 -4.14 -8.85 6.48
CA ALA A 72 -4.76 -9.93 5.72
C ALA A 72 -3.83 -10.45 4.62
N ALA A 73 -3.22 -9.55 3.83
CA ALA A 73 -2.28 -9.94 2.80
C ALA A 73 -1.01 -10.58 3.40
N MET A 74 -0.40 -9.99 4.44
CA MET A 74 0.77 -10.58 5.09
C MET A 74 0.47 -11.98 5.64
N ALA A 75 -0.66 -12.17 6.32
CA ALA A 75 -1.04 -13.46 6.87
C ALA A 75 -1.24 -14.53 5.79
N ALA A 76 -1.90 -14.19 4.67
CA ALA A 76 -2.14 -15.11 3.56
C ALA A 76 -0.84 -15.56 2.88
N TYR A 77 0.06 -14.61 2.57
CA TYR A 77 1.36 -14.94 1.98
C TYR A 77 2.29 -15.68 2.94
N ALA A 78 2.29 -15.31 4.23
CA ALA A 78 3.07 -15.99 5.26
C ALA A 78 2.62 -17.45 5.43
N LYS A 79 1.30 -17.70 5.42
CA LYS A 79 0.74 -19.06 5.42
C LYS A 79 1.22 -19.89 4.23
N GLN A 80 1.17 -19.29 3.02
CA GLN A 80 1.64 -19.93 1.79
C GLN A 80 3.15 -20.24 1.83
N ALA A 81 3.92 -19.40 2.52
CA ALA A 81 5.36 -19.57 2.71
C ALA A 81 5.72 -20.45 3.91
N ASN A 82 4.75 -20.95 4.67
CA ASN A 82 4.93 -21.66 5.94
C ASN A 82 5.72 -20.83 6.97
N LEU A 83 5.48 -19.53 7.03
CA LEU A 83 6.06 -18.60 7.99
C LEU A 83 5.05 -18.25 9.08
N LYS A 84 5.55 -18.04 10.30
CA LYS A 84 4.73 -17.51 11.40
C LYS A 84 4.40 -16.05 11.13
N ALA A 85 3.13 -15.66 11.39
CA ALA A 85 2.64 -14.31 11.24
C ALA A 85 2.03 -13.79 12.54
N THR A 86 2.42 -12.59 12.97
CA THR A 86 1.83 -11.87 14.10
C THR A 86 1.32 -10.51 13.64
N VAL A 87 0.07 -10.20 13.97
CA VAL A 87 -0.61 -9.00 13.50
C VAL A 87 -1.16 -8.23 14.69
N PHE A 88 -0.89 -6.92 14.71
CA PHE A 88 -1.42 -5.99 15.69
C PHE A 88 -2.39 -5.03 15.01
N CYS A 89 -3.63 -4.99 15.49
CA CYS A 89 -4.69 -4.13 14.97
C CYS A 89 -5.17 -3.17 16.06
N PRO A 90 -5.50 -1.91 15.74
CA PRO A 90 -6.35 -1.11 16.61
C PRO A 90 -7.64 -1.87 16.96
N ASP A 91 -8.15 -1.68 18.17
CA ASP A 91 -9.36 -2.38 18.64
C ASP A 91 -10.65 -1.97 17.88
N ASP A 92 -10.63 -0.81 17.21
CA ASP A 92 -11.67 -0.33 16.32
C ASP A 92 -11.54 -0.84 14.86
N THR A 93 -10.59 -1.72 14.59
CA THR A 93 -10.43 -2.35 13.26
C THR A 93 -11.69 -3.14 12.90
N PRO A 94 -12.25 -2.99 11.68
CA PRO A 94 -13.45 -3.71 11.29
C PRO A 94 -13.33 -5.21 11.53
N THR A 95 -14.33 -5.80 12.19
CA THR A 95 -14.34 -7.22 12.59
C THR A 95 -14.08 -8.17 11.42
N VAL A 96 -14.60 -7.84 10.23
CA VAL A 96 -14.37 -8.65 9.02
C VAL A 96 -12.89 -8.75 8.67
N ASN A 97 -12.12 -7.67 8.83
CA ASN A 97 -10.68 -7.68 8.55
C ASN A 97 -9.93 -8.50 9.62
N VAL A 98 -10.31 -8.39 10.88
CA VAL A 98 -9.72 -9.19 11.97
C VAL A 98 -9.97 -10.67 11.73
N GLN A 99 -11.21 -11.04 11.38
CA GLN A 99 -11.57 -12.42 11.05
C GLN A 99 -10.81 -12.96 9.84
N GLU A 100 -10.67 -12.17 8.79
CA GLU A 100 -9.87 -12.55 7.61
C GLU A 100 -8.42 -12.89 7.99
N ILE A 101 -7.78 -12.05 8.80
CA ILE A 101 -6.42 -12.28 9.29
C ILE A 101 -6.33 -13.57 10.11
N GLN A 102 -7.26 -13.79 11.03
CA GLN A 102 -7.31 -14.98 11.89
C GLN A 102 -7.54 -16.27 11.09
N LEU A 103 -8.39 -16.23 10.07
CA LEU A 103 -8.66 -17.36 9.18
C LEU A 103 -7.43 -17.80 8.38
N GLN A 104 -6.48 -16.90 8.15
CA GLN A 104 -5.18 -17.24 7.57
C GLN A 104 -4.22 -17.89 8.58
N GLY A 105 -4.56 -17.93 9.86
CA GLY A 105 -3.78 -18.57 10.92
C GLY A 105 -2.72 -17.65 11.56
N ALA A 106 -2.84 -16.33 11.41
CA ALA A 106 -1.97 -15.37 12.07
C ALA A 106 -2.36 -15.17 13.54
N ASP A 107 -1.36 -15.06 14.43
CA ASP A 107 -1.56 -14.57 15.80
C ASP A 107 -2.00 -13.11 15.74
N THR A 108 -3.23 -12.81 16.14
CA THR A 108 -3.84 -11.49 15.98
C THR A 108 -4.16 -10.86 17.33
N PHE A 109 -3.63 -9.66 17.56
CA PHE A 109 -3.82 -8.92 18.81
C PHE A 109 -4.52 -7.59 18.53
N LEU A 110 -5.58 -7.31 19.31
CA LEU A 110 -6.27 -6.03 19.32
C LEU A 110 -5.60 -5.12 20.36
N VAL A 111 -5.30 -3.90 19.96
CA VAL A 111 -4.60 -2.90 20.76
C VAL A 111 -5.54 -1.73 21.00
N ASN A 112 -5.76 -1.38 22.27
CA ASN A 112 -6.46 -0.14 22.62
C ASN A 112 -5.57 1.06 22.28
N GLY A 113 -5.73 1.60 21.08
CA GLY A 113 -4.91 2.66 20.51
C GLY A 113 -5.05 2.76 19.00
N LEU A 114 -4.19 3.54 18.38
CA LEU A 114 -4.15 3.73 16.93
C LEU A 114 -3.07 2.85 16.27
N ILE A 115 -3.02 2.88 14.96
CA ILE A 115 -2.01 2.16 14.17
C ILE A 115 -0.57 2.46 14.60
N ASN A 116 -0.30 3.68 15.08
CA ASN A 116 1.01 4.09 15.58
C ASN A 116 1.39 3.34 16.88
N ASP A 117 0.42 3.06 17.74
CA ASP A 117 0.65 2.30 18.97
C ASP A 117 0.94 0.85 18.65
N CYS A 118 0.19 0.26 17.70
CA CYS A 118 0.52 -1.05 17.14
C CYS A 118 1.94 -1.08 16.55
N GLY A 119 2.33 -0.03 15.84
CA GLY A 119 3.67 0.11 15.25
C GLY A 119 4.79 0.13 16.29
N LYS A 120 4.58 0.80 17.43
CA LYS A 120 5.53 0.79 18.57
C LYS A 120 5.71 -0.62 19.13
N ILE A 121 4.61 -1.36 19.33
CA ILE A 121 4.65 -2.75 19.82
C ILE A 121 5.46 -3.63 18.88
N VAL A 122 5.24 -3.53 17.56
CA VAL A 122 6.01 -4.29 16.58
C VAL A 122 7.48 -3.93 16.63
N PHE A 123 7.80 -2.64 16.68
CA PHE A 123 9.18 -2.16 16.73
C PHE A 123 9.91 -2.62 18.01
N GLU A 124 9.32 -2.42 19.18
CA GLU A 124 9.91 -2.80 20.47
C GLU A 124 9.98 -4.31 20.68
N GLY A 125 9.04 -5.05 20.09
CA GLY A 125 9.00 -6.50 20.16
C GLY A 125 10.08 -7.19 19.32
N LYS A 126 10.62 -6.52 18.31
CA LYS A 126 11.59 -7.08 17.36
C LYS A 126 12.80 -7.73 18.04
N GLU A 127 13.41 -7.05 19.01
CA GLU A 127 14.59 -7.56 19.72
C GLU A 127 14.26 -8.75 20.63
N LYS A 128 13.04 -8.78 21.20
CA LYS A 128 12.62 -9.81 22.16
C LYS A 128 12.12 -11.09 21.50
N THR A 129 11.50 -10.98 20.34
CA THR A 129 10.79 -12.09 19.68
C THR A 129 11.47 -12.55 18.41
N GLY A 130 12.40 -11.76 17.86
CA GLY A 130 13.10 -12.06 16.61
C GLY A 130 12.23 -11.99 15.35
N TRP A 131 11.02 -11.43 15.41
CA TRP A 131 10.22 -11.26 14.21
C TRP A 131 10.80 -10.21 13.27
N PHE A 132 10.57 -10.38 11.98
CA PHE A 132 10.88 -9.36 10.98
C PHE A 132 9.70 -8.39 10.85
N ASP A 133 9.98 -7.11 11.04
CA ASP A 133 9.00 -6.03 10.96
C ASP A 133 8.74 -5.67 9.49
N VAL A 134 7.56 -6.02 8.99
CA VAL A 134 7.10 -5.65 7.63
C VAL A 134 6.15 -4.45 7.65
N SER A 135 6.32 -3.53 8.59
CA SER A 135 5.57 -2.28 8.65
C SER A 135 5.80 -1.39 7.42
N THR A 136 4.92 -0.41 7.25
CA THR A 136 5.02 0.57 6.15
C THR A 136 6.34 1.34 6.23
N LEU A 137 7.11 1.33 5.14
CA LEU A 137 8.41 2.00 4.97
C LEU A 137 9.52 1.55 5.95
N LYS A 138 9.38 0.38 6.58
CA LYS A 138 10.42 -0.20 7.45
C LYS A 138 11.33 -1.20 6.75
N GLU A 139 10.95 -1.63 5.55
CA GLU A 139 11.71 -2.50 4.68
C GLU A 139 11.45 -2.11 3.20
N PRO A 140 12.36 -2.40 2.26
CA PRO A 140 12.23 -1.92 0.88
C PRO A 140 11.26 -2.75 0.03
N TYR A 141 11.04 -4.01 0.33
CA TYR A 141 10.40 -4.98 -0.57
C TYR A 141 8.92 -4.69 -0.80
N ARG A 142 8.21 -4.17 0.20
CA ARG A 142 6.81 -3.75 0.04
C ARG A 142 6.68 -2.64 -1.00
N MET A 143 7.62 -1.71 -1.03
CA MET A 143 7.64 -0.64 -2.03
C MET A 143 8.03 -1.18 -3.40
N GLU A 144 9.09 -2.00 -3.47
CA GLU A 144 9.53 -2.65 -4.70
C GLU A 144 8.42 -3.51 -5.33
N GLY A 145 7.69 -4.29 -4.54
CA GLY A 145 6.55 -5.06 -5.02
C GLY A 145 5.41 -4.20 -5.58
N LYS A 146 5.25 -2.96 -5.09
CA LYS A 146 4.26 -2.01 -5.60
C LYS A 146 4.59 -1.48 -7.00
N LYS A 147 5.84 -1.52 -7.44
CA LYS A 147 6.22 -1.15 -8.80
C LYS A 147 5.48 -1.96 -9.86
N THR A 148 5.11 -3.20 -9.55
CA THR A 148 4.36 -4.06 -10.48
C THR A 148 3.04 -3.44 -10.96
N MET A 149 2.38 -2.62 -10.14
CA MET A 149 1.19 -1.88 -10.55
C MET A 149 1.50 -0.83 -11.62
N GLY A 150 2.64 -0.15 -11.48
CA GLY A 150 3.12 0.82 -12.48
C GLY A 150 3.53 0.13 -13.77
N PHE A 151 4.26 -0.97 -13.70
CA PHE A 151 4.66 -1.75 -14.90
C PHE A 151 3.44 -2.29 -15.66
N GLU A 152 2.46 -2.87 -14.95
CA GLU A 152 1.21 -3.29 -15.58
C GLU A 152 0.47 -2.14 -16.26
N LEU A 153 0.41 -0.97 -15.60
CA LEU A 153 -0.28 0.18 -16.18
C LEU A 153 0.37 0.63 -17.48
N VAL A 154 1.70 0.73 -17.52
CA VAL A 154 2.46 1.09 -18.73
C VAL A 154 2.18 0.11 -19.86
N GLU A 155 2.22 -1.21 -19.58
CA GLU A 155 1.97 -2.25 -20.57
C GLU A 155 0.52 -2.22 -21.06
N GLN A 156 -0.45 -2.14 -20.16
CA GLN A 156 -1.87 -2.10 -20.49
C GLN A 156 -2.29 -0.86 -21.29
N MET A 157 -1.56 0.24 -21.14
CA MET A 157 -1.78 1.49 -21.87
C MET A 157 -0.87 1.65 -23.09
N ASN A 158 -0.27 0.55 -23.60
CA ASN A 158 0.60 0.54 -24.76
C ASN A 158 1.77 1.53 -24.68
N TRP A 159 2.42 1.62 -23.50
CA TRP A 159 3.58 2.51 -23.23
C TRP A 159 3.25 4.00 -23.26
N GLU A 160 1.97 4.35 -23.21
CA GLU A 160 1.48 5.68 -22.96
C GLU A 160 0.98 5.78 -21.52
N LEU A 161 1.14 6.93 -20.87
CA LEU A 161 0.66 7.14 -19.51
C LEU A 161 -0.48 8.14 -19.48
N PRO A 162 -1.42 8.08 -18.51
CA PRO A 162 -2.45 9.09 -18.36
C PRO A 162 -1.87 10.42 -17.93
N ASP A 163 -2.59 11.52 -18.10
CA ASP A 163 -2.17 12.85 -17.64
C ASP A 163 -2.03 12.94 -16.12
N ALA A 164 -2.86 12.19 -15.39
CA ALA A 164 -2.87 12.19 -13.93
C ALA A 164 -3.33 10.83 -13.38
N ILE A 165 -2.78 10.46 -12.23
CA ILE A 165 -3.18 9.29 -11.45
C ILE A 165 -3.63 9.73 -10.07
N PHE A 166 -4.91 9.53 -9.77
CA PHE A 166 -5.49 9.77 -8.45
C PHE A 166 -5.35 8.50 -7.61
N TYR A 167 -4.61 8.58 -6.54
CA TYR A 167 -4.26 7.42 -5.73
C TYR A 167 -4.76 7.55 -4.29
N PRO A 168 -5.70 6.69 -3.82
CA PRO A 168 -6.09 6.65 -2.41
C PRO A 168 -4.90 6.34 -1.53
N THR A 169 -4.50 7.29 -0.68
CA THR A 169 -3.21 7.30 -0.02
C THR A 169 -3.36 7.19 1.50
N GLY A 170 -2.85 6.10 2.08
CA GLY A 170 -2.54 6.01 3.51
C GLY A 170 -1.08 6.41 3.73
N GLY A 171 -0.19 5.43 3.90
CA GLY A 171 1.25 5.65 4.06
C GLY A 171 2.07 5.86 2.78
N GLY A 172 1.44 6.07 1.62
CA GLY A 172 2.10 6.50 0.39
C GLY A 172 2.85 5.42 -0.42
N THR A 173 3.11 4.23 0.12
CA THR A 173 3.97 3.22 -0.53
C THR A 173 3.55 2.82 -1.95
N GLY A 174 2.24 2.79 -2.23
CA GLY A 174 1.76 2.46 -3.58
C GLY A 174 1.97 3.59 -4.58
N LEU A 175 1.74 4.84 -4.15
CA LEU A 175 2.00 6.03 -4.96
C LEU A 175 3.49 6.12 -5.30
N ILE A 176 4.35 5.99 -4.30
CA ILE A 176 5.82 5.98 -4.44
C ILE A 176 6.26 4.82 -5.33
N GLY A 177 5.75 3.61 -5.11
CA GLY A 177 6.13 2.44 -5.93
C GLY A 177 5.78 2.60 -7.41
N MET A 178 4.60 3.15 -7.73
CA MET A 178 4.24 3.45 -9.12
C MET A 178 5.16 4.52 -9.73
N TRP A 179 5.40 5.61 -9.00
CA TRP A 179 6.30 6.67 -9.45
C TRP A 179 7.70 6.12 -9.72
N LYS A 180 8.24 5.33 -8.80
CA LYS A 180 9.54 4.68 -8.96
C LYS A 180 9.60 3.80 -10.21
N ALA A 181 8.55 3.03 -10.49
CA ALA A 181 8.45 2.23 -11.72
C ALA A 181 8.54 3.10 -12.98
N PHE A 182 7.82 4.21 -13.01
CA PHE A 182 7.85 5.12 -14.16
C PHE A 182 9.20 5.81 -14.33
N ALA A 183 9.82 6.23 -13.22
CA ALA A 183 11.14 6.85 -13.24
C ALA A 183 12.22 5.89 -13.77
N GLU A 184 12.25 4.65 -13.28
CA GLU A 184 13.16 3.60 -13.73
C GLU A 184 12.97 3.28 -15.23
N LEU A 185 11.72 3.11 -15.69
CA LEU A 185 11.44 2.86 -17.11
C LEU A 185 11.86 4.03 -18.01
N LYS A 186 11.73 5.26 -17.51
CA LYS A 186 12.18 6.46 -18.23
C LYS A 186 13.70 6.53 -18.29
N GLU A 187 14.40 6.25 -17.21
CA GLU A 187 15.86 6.20 -17.14
C GLU A 187 16.45 5.15 -18.09
N LEU A 188 15.79 3.98 -18.17
CA LEU A 188 16.14 2.92 -19.13
C LEU A 188 15.82 3.28 -20.59
N GLY A 189 15.16 4.41 -20.84
CA GLY A 189 14.75 4.85 -22.18
C GLY A 189 13.58 4.05 -22.77
N TRP A 190 12.90 3.23 -21.99
CA TRP A 190 11.75 2.42 -22.44
C TRP A 190 10.46 3.26 -22.46
N LEU A 191 10.31 4.18 -21.52
CA LEU A 191 9.18 5.10 -21.45
C LEU A 191 9.56 6.46 -22.01
N LYS A 192 8.92 6.87 -23.12
CA LYS A 192 9.22 8.13 -23.84
C LYS A 192 8.18 9.22 -23.60
N CYS A 193 7.00 8.86 -23.14
CA CYS A 193 5.91 9.79 -22.87
C CYS A 193 6.20 10.67 -21.64
N LYS A 194 5.36 11.69 -21.45
CA LYS A 194 5.37 12.52 -20.24
C LYS A 194 4.91 11.67 -19.05
N LEU A 195 5.57 11.84 -17.89
CA LEU A 195 5.14 11.22 -16.65
C LEU A 195 3.82 11.85 -16.14
N PRO A 196 2.93 11.07 -15.53
CA PRO A 196 1.66 11.56 -15.03
C PRO A 196 1.84 12.46 -13.81
N LYS A 197 0.89 13.32 -13.55
CA LYS A 197 0.76 13.95 -12.23
C LYS A 197 0.30 12.90 -11.23
N MET A 198 1.07 12.68 -10.17
CA MET A 198 0.69 11.77 -9.09
C MET A 198 -0.09 12.54 -8.03
N ILE A 199 -1.35 12.20 -7.82
CA ILE A 199 -2.27 12.93 -6.95
C ILE A 199 -2.62 12.05 -5.76
N ALA A 200 -2.10 12.41 -4.58
CA ALA A 200 -2.47 11.75 -3.33
C ALA A 200 -3.91 12.16 -2.94
N VAL A 201 -4.75 11.17 -2.70
CA VAL A 201 -6.13 11.36 -2.24
C VAL A 201 -6.25 10.82 -0.82
N GLN A 202 -6.59 11.68 0.13
CA GLN A 202 -6.81 11.32 1.52
C GLN A 202 -8.21 11.75 1.98
N SER A 203 -8.68 11.17 3.07
CA SER A 203 -9.94 11.58 3.68
C SER A 203 -9.75 12.89 4.45
N THR A 204 -10.72 13.79 4.42
CA THR A 204 -10.69 15.07 5.15
C THR A 204 -10.51 14.89 6.67
N GLY A 205 -10.91 13.75 7.22
CA GLY A 205 -10.70 13.43 8.63
C GLY A 205 -9.32 12.80 8.95
N CYS A 206 -8.47 12.58 7.95
CA CYS A 206 -7.09 12.08 8.12
C CYS A 206 -6.29 12.33 6.84
N ALA A 207 -5.73 13.53 6.67
CA ALA A 207 -5.07 13.98 5.45
C ALA A 207 -3.70 14.63 5.69
N PRO A 208 -2.78 14.00 6.45
CA PRO A 208 -1.50 14.63 6.82
C PRO A 208 -0.65 14.98 5.60
N ILE A 209 -0.57 14.12 4.59
CA ILE A 209 0.24 14.34 3.39
C ILE A 209 -0.33 15.47 2.53
N VAL A 210 -1.65 15.47 2.30
CA VAL A 210 -2.33 16.50 1.50
C VAL A 210 -2.22 17.86 2.17
N ASN A 211 -2.36 17.91 3.50
CA ASN A 211 -2.24 19.16 4.26
C ASN A 211 -0.82 19.72 4.17
N ALA A 212 0.17 18.89 4.43
CA ALA A 212 1.58 19.28 4.35
C ALA A 212 1.96 19.78 2.93
N PHE A 213 1.48 19.11 1.89
CA PHE A 213 1.69 19.54 0.51
C PHE A 213 1.09 20.93 0.24
N ASN A 214 -0.16 21.16 0.68
CA ASN A 214 -0.83 22.45 0.49
C ASN A 214 -0.16 23.60 1.27
N GLU A 215 0.44 23.29 2.40
CA GLU A 215 1.18 24.24 3.24
C GLU A 215 2.66 24.40 2.83
N GLY A 216 3.12 23.63 1.84
CA GLY A 216 4.52 23.67 1.36
C GLY A 216 5.52 23.13 2.39
N LEU A 217 5.08 22.23 3.27
CA LEU A 217 5.95 21.61 4.28
C LEU A 217 6.76 20.46 3.67
N SER A 218 7.97 20.28 4.17
CA SER A 218 8.85 19.18 3.81
C SER A 218 8.53 17.86 4.54
N HIS A 219 7.70 17.92 5.57
CA HIS A 219 7.24 16.76 6.33
C HIS A 219 5.76 16.90 6.67
N ALA A 220 5.06 15.78 6.75
CA ALA A 220 3.68 15.75 7.20
C ALA A 220 3.67 15.46 8.72
N PRO A 221 3.15 16.39 9.55
CA PRO A 221 3.07 16.19 10.99
C PRO A 221 2.03 15.12 11.35
N LEU A 222 2.12 14.61 12.57
CA LEU A 222 1.12 13.70 13.12
C LEU A 222 -0.28 14.35 13.07
N TRP A 223 -1.24 13.60 12.49
CA TRP A 223 -2.64 14.03 12.44
C TRP A 223 -3.38 13.62 13.72
N GLU A 224 -3.78 14.59 14.50
CA GLU A 224 -4.54 14.35 15.73
C GLU A 224 -6.02 14.03 15.44
N ASN A 225 -6.64 13.22 16.29
CA ASN A 225 -8.07 12.88 16.22
C ASN A 225 -8.53 12.33 14.87
N ALA A 226 -7.70 11.47 14.25
CA ALA A 226 -7.99 10.88 12.95
C ALA A 226 -9.31 10.10 12.97
N SER A 227 -10.28 10.51 12.13
CA SER A 227 -11.60 9.89 12.02
C SER A 227 -12.06 9.84 10.56
N THR A 228 -12.35 8.64 10.07
CA THR A 228 -12.87 8.43 8.70
C THR A 228 -13.48 7.05 8.56
N VAL A 229 -14.50 6.92 7.72
CA VAL A 229 -15.05 5.63 7.31
C VAL A 229 -14.08 4.83 6.42
N ALA A 230 -13.11 5.51 5.81
CA ALA A 230 -12.06 4.89 4.99
C ALA A 230 -10.90 4.37 5.85
N SER A 231 -11.15 3.37 6.70
CA SER A 231 -10.18 2.84 7.66
C SER A 231 -8.86 2.42 7.02
N GLY A 232 -8.87 1.88 5.81
CA GLY A 232 -7.68 1.42 5.08
C GLY A 232 -6.69 2.52 4.69
N ILE A 233 -7.09 3.80 4.73
CA ILE A 233 -6.23 4.96 4.49
C ILE A 233 -6.13 5.89 5.71
N ARG A 234 -6.66 5.49 6.86
CA ARG A 234 -6.53 6.22 8.13
C ARG A 234 -5.15 5.99 8.73
N VAL A 235 -4.17 6.74 8.27
CA VAL A 235 -2.77 6.65 8.73
C VAL A 235 -2.31 8.03 9.18
N PRO A 236 -2.45 8.34 10.49
CA PRO A 236 -2.14 9.65 11.04
C PRO A 236 -0.65 9.86 11.37
N ALA A 237 0.23 8.99 10.86
CA ALA A 237 1.64 9.00 11.16
C ALA A 237 2.37 10.21 10.56
N GLU A 238 3.50 10.58 11.16
CA GLU A 238 4.45 11.53 10.58
C GLU A 238 5.11 10.93 9.33
N TYR A 239 5.28 11.77 8.30
CA TYR A 239 5.94 11.40 7.06
C TYR A 239 6.99 12.46 6.69
N ASP A 240 8.17 12.02 6.29
CA ASP A 240 9.15 12.85 5.62
C ASP A 240 8.81 12.92 4.12
N LEU A 241 8.48 14.11 3.64
CA LEU A 241 8.16 14.37 2.22
C LEU A 241 9.39 14.70 1.39
N ASN A 242 10.55 14.93 2.05
CA ASN A 242 11.83 15.18 1.38
C ASN A 242 12.59 13.91 1.01
N LEU A 243 12.04 12.73 1.24
CA LEU A 243 12.59 11.56 0.61
C LEU A 243 12.59 11.87 -0.89
N ASP A 244 13.75 11.88 -1.54
CA ASP A 244 14.00 12.15 -2.99
C ASP A 244 13.17 11.22 -3.93
N LEU A 245 11.97 10.88 -3.53
CA LEU A 245 11.04 9.97 -4.16
C LEU A 245 9.99 10.70 -5.01
N PHE A 246 9.94 12.04 -4.88
CA PHE A 246 9.09 12.90 -5.71
C PHE A 246 9.96 14.04 -6.24
N PRO A 247 10.38 13.99 -7.51
CA PRO A 247 11.05 15.11 -8.17
C PRO A 247 10.11 16.28 -8.42
#